data_23ddeebb8b8a134d742d3eb97d51d03e
#
_entry.id   23ddeebb8b8a134d742d3eb97d51d03e
#
_cell.length_a   1.000
_cell.length_b   1.000
_cell.length_c   1.000
_cell.angle_alpha   90.00
_cell.angle_beta   90.00
_cell.angle_gamma   90.00
#
_symmetry.space_group_name_H-M   'P 1'
#
loop_
_entity.id
_entity.type
_entity.pdbx_description
1 polymer ?
#
loop_
_entity_poly.entity_id
_entity_poly.type
_entity_poly.pdbx_seq_one_letter_code
_entity_poly.pdbx_strand_id
1 'polypeptide(L)'
;AMLAVNLTGVFLTFREGLRQMSGWGRLIAVSSTAGIKGYARVAPYAAAKHGVMGMVRSLALEVARGPVTVNAICPGFLDTEMTAQSIRVISEKTGRSPEQARAALEAMSPQNRLYQPDEVTSAALWLCSDGAGGVNGQAITISGGEA
;
A
#
# COMPACT_ATOMS: atom_id res chain seq x y z
N ALA A 1 2.73 12.52 -13.90
CA ALA A 1 3.17 12.59 -12.50
C ALA A 1 2.81 11.33 -11.71
N MET A 2 1.54 10.82 -11.77
CA MET A 2 1.07 9.69 -10.94
C MET A 2 1.92 8.42 -11.10
N LEU A 3 2.12 7.92 -12.32
CA LEU A 3 2.95 6.74 -12.59
C LEU A 3 4.42 6.96 -12.21
N ALA A 4 4.96 8.15 -12.50
CA ALA A 4 6.35 8.46 -12.19
C ALA A 4 6.66 8.35 -10.68
N VAL A 5 5.77 8.86 -9.82
CA VAL A 5 5.96 8.80 -8.37
C VAL A 5 5.60 7.42 -7.81
N ASN A 6 4.40 6.91 -8.14
CA ASN A 6 3.85 5.73 -7.47
C ASN A 6 4.32 4.39 -8.06
N LEU A 7 4.95 4.36 -9.21
CA LEU A 7 5.50 3.14 -9.82
C LEU A 7 7.00 3.29 -10.12
N THR A 8 7.38 4.24 -10.97
CA THR A 8 8.80 4.39 -11.36
C THR A 8 9.68 4.72 -10.14
N GLY A 9 9.23 5.60 -9.26
CA GLY A 9 9.95 5.93 -8.02
C GLY A 9 10.17 4.71 -7.13
N VAL A 10 9.16 3.86 -6.96
CA VAL A 10 9.28 2.62 -6.18
C VAL A 10 10.27 1.66 -6.85
N PHE A 11 10.19 1.50 -8.18
CA PHE A 11 11.15 0.68 -8.93
C PHE A 11 12.59 1.15 -8.72
N LEU A 12 12.84 2.45 -8.87
CA LEU A 12 14.19 3.01 -8.69
C LEU A 12 14.71 2.80 -7.26
N THR A 13 13.85 3.02 -6.25
CA THR A 13 14.20 2.79 -4.84
C THR A 13 14.56 1.32 -4.59
N PHE A 14 13.76 0.38 -5.10
CA PHE A 14 14.01 -1.05 -4.90
C PHE A 14 15.26 -1.51 -5.64
N ARG A 15 15.49 -1.01 -6.85
CA ARG A 15 16.70 -1.27 -7.62
C ARG A 15 17.96 -0.84 -6.87
N GLU A 16 17.99 0.37 -6.34
CA GLU A 16 19.13 0.87 -5.57
C GLU A 16 19.26 0.16 -4.21
N GLY A 17 18.15 -0.17 -3.55
CA GLY A 17 18.17 -0.97 -2.33
C GLY A 17 18.81 -2.35 -2.56
N LEU A 18 18.38 -3.07 -3.60
CA LEU A 18 18.97 -4.38 -3.95
C LEU A 18 20.45 -4.31 -4.29
N ARG A 19 20.92 -3.24 -4.92
CA ARG A 19 22.34 -3.05 -5.23
C ARG A 19 23.22 -2.90 -3.98
N GLN A 20 22.64 -2.40 -2.90
CA GLN A 20 23.35 -2.13 -1.64
C GLN A 20 23.22 -3.28 -0.64
N MET A 21 22.22 -4.16 -0.81
CA MET A 21 22.01 -5.30 0.09
C MET A 21 22.96 -6.44 -0.24
N SER A 22 23.93 -6.69 0.63
CA SER A 22 24.89 -7.80 0.51
C SER A 22 24.56 -8.99 1.44
N GLY A 23 23.52 -8.88 2.26
CA GLY A 23 23.10 -9.87 3.26
C GLY A 23 21.61 -9.75 3.55
N TRP A 24 21.22 -9.80 4.82
CA TRP A 24 19.85 -9.63 5.24
C TRP A 24 19.24 -8.33 4.71
N GLY A 25 18.03 -8.39 4.21
CA GLY A 25 17.32 -7.22 3.69
C GLY A 25 15.81 -7.41 3.61
N ARG A 26 15.08 -6.31 3.71
CA ARG A 26 13.62 -6.24 3.58
C ARG A 26 13.24 -5.08 2.70
N LEU A 27 12.66 -5.36 1.55
CA LEU A 27 12.07 -4.36 0.66
C LEU A 27 10.54 -4.39 0.85
N ILE A 28 10.00 -3.30 1.36
CA ILE A 28 8.57 -3.20 1.65
C ILE A 28 8.00 -2.01 0.89
N ALA A 29 7.10 -2.27 -0.05
CA ALA A 29 6.36 -1.22 -0.74
C ALA A 29 5.06 -0.91 0.00
N VAL A 30 4.76 0.36 0.24
CA VAL A 30 3.41 0.76 0.62
C VAL A 30 2.59 0.93 -0.66
N SER A 31 1.80 -0.11 -0.97
CA SER A 31 0.86 -0.11 -2.09
C SER A 31 -0.51 0.45 -1.66
N SER A 32 -1.58 -0.25 -1.90
CA SER A 32 -2.96 0.10 -1.54
C SER A 32 -3.87 -1.09 -1.83
N THR A 33 -5.07 -1.13 -1.27
CA THR A 33 -6.16 -1.99 -1.78
C THR A 33 -6.41 -1.75 -3.28
N ALA A 34 -6.15 -0.53 -3.77
CA ALA A 34 -6.19 -0.20 -5.20
C ALA A 34 -5.07 -0.86 -6.04
N GLY A 35 -4.11 -1.55 -5.43
CA GLY A 35 -3.15 -2.42 -6.10
C GLY A 35 -3.61 -3.87 -6.21
N ILE A 36 -4.74 -4.21 -5.61
CA ILE A 36 -5.30 -5.57 -5.56
C ILE A 36 -6.63 -5.63 -6.30
N LYS A 37 -7.45 -4.59 -6.15
CA LYS A 37 -8.76 -4.46 -6.82
C LYS A 37 -8.92 -3.10 -7.48
N GLY A 38 -9.92 -2.97 -8.35
CA GLY A 38 -10.25 -1.71 -9.01
C GLY A 38 -11.16 -0.81 -8.18
N TYR A 39 -10.99 0.50 -8.37
CA TYR A 39 -11.91 1.52 -7.87
C TYR A 39 -12.29 2.47 -8.97
N ALA A 40 -13.54 2.91 -8.99
CA ALA A 40 -14.00 3.87 -9.97
C ALA A 40 -13.27 5.22 -9.82
N ARG A 41 -12.97 5.87 -10.94
CA ARG A 41 -12.40 7.23 -11.02
C ARG A 41 -10.95 7.39 -10.56
N VAL A 42 -10.24 6.30 -10.28
CA VAL A 42 -8.82 6.32 -9.87
C VAL A 42 -7.94 5.41 -10.74
N ALA A 43 -8.32 5.17 -12.00
CA ALA A 43 -7.63 4.25 -12.89
C ALA A 43 -6.10 4.47 -12.98
N PRO A 44 -5.55 5.70 -13.10
CA PRO A 44 -4.10 5.90 -13.13
C PRO A 44 -3.41 5.50 -11.83
N TYR A 45 -4.05 5.72 -10.68
CA TYR A 45 -3.55 5.32 -9.37
C TYR A 45 -3.60 3.80 -9.20
N ALA A 46 -4.74 3.18 -9.54
CA ALA A 46 -4.88 1.73 -9.51
C ALA A 46 -3.86 1.04 -10.42
N ALA A 47 -3.65 1.54 -11.65
CA ALA A 47 -2.63 1.02 -12.56
C ALA A 47 -1.23 1.09 -11.96
N ALA A 48 -0.85 2.22 -11.32
CA ALA A 48 0.43 2.36 -10.64
C ALA A 48 0.58 1.33 -9.52
N LYS A 49 -0.43 1.19 -8.66
CA LYS A 49 -0.39 0.30 -7.49
C LYS A 49 -0.45 -1.18 -7.89
N HIS A 50 -1.16 -1.56 -8.94
CA HIS A 50 -1.08 -2.91 -9.54
C HIS A 50 0.31 -3.17 -10.13
N GLY A 51 0.92 -2.18 -10.79
CA GLY A 51 2.29 -2.27 -11.28
C GLY A 51 3.30 -2.55 -10.16
N VAL A 52 3.15 -1.89 -9.00
CA VAL A 52 3.96 -2.17 -7.80
C VAL A 52 3.77 -3.62 -7.36
N MET A 53 2.54 -4.16 -7.37
CA MET A 53 2.30 -5.56 -6.99
C MET A 53 2.96 -6.55 -7.96
N GLY A 54 2.91 -6.27 -9.27
CA GLY A 54 3.62 -7.06 -10.28
C GLY A 54 5.13 -7.06 -10.03
N MET A 55 5.70 -5.88 -9.79
CA MET A 55 7.12 -5.72 -9.48
C MET A 55 7.53 -6.48 -8.19
N VAL A 56 6.76 -6.33 -7.10
CA VAL A 56 7.01 -7.02 -5.83
C VAL A 56 7.07 -8.55 -6.03
N ARG A 57 6.10 -9.11 -6.76
CA ARG A 57 6.04 -10.55 -7.02
C ARG A 57 7.23 -11.02 -7.87
N SER A 58 7.62 -10.28 -8.89
CA SER A 58 8.76 -10.61 -9.75
C SER A 58 10.08 -10.55 -8.98
N LEU A 59 10.35 -9.45 -8.28
CA LEU A 59 11.56 -9.29 -7.50
C LEU A 59 11.67 -10.32 -6.37
N ALA A 60 10.55 -10.69 -5.74
CA ALA A 60 10.54 -11.73 -4.72
C ALA A 60 11.06 -13.07 -5.25
N LEU A 61 10.73 -13.43 -6.50
CA LEU A 61 11.25 -14.64 -7.15
C LEU A 61 12.74 -14.52 -7.48
N GLU A 62 13.19 -13.35 -7.92
CA GLU A 62 14.59 -13.09 -8.26
C GLU A 62 15.51 -13.23 -7.03
N VAL A 63 15.06 -12.77 -5.86
CA VAL A 63 15.84 -12.80 -4.61
C VAL A 63 15.59 -14.02 -3.73
N ALA A 64 14.68 -14.92 -4.10
CA ALA A 64 14.15 -16.00 -3.25
C ALA A 64 15.22 -16.96 -2.69
N ARG A 65 16.39 -17.08 -3.35
CA ARG A 65 17.51 -17.93 -2.89
C ARG A 65 18.41 -17.25 -1.86
N GLY A 66 18.21 -15.95 -1.63
CA GLY A 66 19.01 -15.13 -0.71
C GLY A 66 18.23 -14.78 0.56
N PRO A 67 18.85 -13.99 1.45
CA PRO A 67 18.26 -13.59 2.71
C PRO A 67 17.37 -12.33 2.62
N VAL A 68 17.12 -11.82 1.41
CA VAL A 68 16.29 -10.66 1.14
C VAL A 68 14.85 -11.10 0.87
N THR A 69 13.87 -10.37 1.40
CA THR A 69 12.46 -10.53 1.02
C THR A 69 11.87 -9.24 0.46
N VAL A 70 10.91 -9.37 -0.43
CA VAL A 70 10.24 -8.25 -1.11
C VAL A 70 8.74 -8.41 -0.93
N ASN A 71 8.10 -7.48 -0.23
CA ASN A 71 6.67 -7.55 0.07
C ASN A 71 5.99 -6.19 -0.16
N ALA A 72 4.68 -6.17 -0.16
CA ALA A 72 3.89 -4.95 -0.13
C ALA A 72 2.91 -4.94 1.04
N ILE A 73 2.68 -3.78 1.62
CA ILE A 73 1.54 -3.51 2.50
C ILE A 73 0.50 -2.77 1.67
N CYS A 74 -0.74 -3.22 1.76
CA CYS A 74 -1.85 -2.72 0.95
C CYS A 74 -2.96 -2.18 1.87
N PRO A 75 -2.82 -0.93 2.37
CA PRO A 75 -3.82 -0.33 3.22
C PRO A 75 -5.10 0.01 2.45
N GLY A 76 -6.23 -0.03 3.16
CA GLY A 76 -7.44 0.70 2.80
C GLY A 76 -7.31 2.19 3.16
N PHE A 77 -8.42 2.85 3.49
CA PHE A 77 -8.39 4.25 3.88
C PHE A 77 -7.82 4.43 5.29
N LEU A 78 -6.70 5.16 5.38
CA LEU A 78 -6.04 5.50 6.65
C LEU A 78 -6.53 6.86 7.17
N ASP A 79 -6.54 7.04 8.47
CA ASP A 79 -6.80 8.34 9.12
C ASP A 79 -5.53 9.20 9.06
N THR A 80 -5.39 9.94 7.96
CA THR A 80 -4.21 10.75 7.62
C THR A 80 -4.64 12.06 7.00
N GLU A 81 -3.71 13.02 6.89
CA GLU A 81 -3.96 14.29 6.20
C GLU A 81 -4.40 14.09 4.74
N MET A 82 -3.90 13.06 4.04
CA MET A 82 -4.34 12.73 2.68
C MET A 82 -5.84 12.38 2.65
N THR A 83 -6.32 11.64 3.62
CA THR A 83 -7.74 11.30 3.74
C THR A 83 -8.57 12.51 4.16
N ALA A 84 -8.05 13.36 5.07
CA ALA A 84 -8.70 14.63 5.42
C ALA A 84 -8.86 15.54 4.19
N GLN A 85 -7.85 15.60 3.33
CA GLN A 85 -7.96 16.34 2.06
C GLN A 85 -9.00 15.71 1.11
N SER A 86 -9.07 14.38 1.05
CA SER A 86 -10.09 13.69 0.24
C SER A 86 -11.51 14.00 0.75
N ILE A 87 -11.71 14.04 2.07
CA ILE A 87 -12.97 14.43 2.70
C ILE A 87 -13.35 15.86 2.29
N ARG A 88 -12.42 16.81 2.34
CA ARG A 88 -12.66 18.20 1.89
C ARG A 88 -13.13 18.23 0.43
N VAL A 89 -12.40 17.54 -0.47
CA VAL A 89 -12.75 17.49 -1.89
C VAL A 89 -14.13 16.84 -2.14
N ILE A 90 -14.47 15.79 -1.38
CA ILE A 90 -15.80 15.17 -1.47
C ILE A 90 -16.87 16.16 -1.02
N SER A 91 -16.68 16.84 0.12
CA SER A 91 -17.61 17.84 0.63
C SER A 91 -17.85 18.96 -0.38
N GLU A 92 -16.80 19.54 -0.94
CA GLU A 92 -16.88 20.60 -1.95
C GLU A 92 -17.63 20.17 -3.22
N LYS A 93 -17.39 18.94 -3.70
CA LYS A 93 -17.98 18.45 -4.95
C LYS A 93 -19.41 17.94 -4.78
N THR A 94 -19.80 17.51 -3.60
CA THR A 94 -21.09 16.82 -3.39
C THR A 94 -22.06 17.60 -2.50
N GLY A 95 -21.59 18.67 -1.84
CA GLY A 95 -22.38 19.43 -0.86
C GLY A 95 -22.62 18.67 0.46
N ARG A 96 -21.97 17.53 0.68
CA ARG A 96 -22.04 16.78 1.95
C ARG A 96 -21.27 17.51 3.04
N SER A 97 -21.70 17.34 4.31
CA SER A 97 -20.87 17.79 5.42
C SER A 97 -19.57 16.96 5.51
N PRO A 98 -18.51 17.47 6.15
CA PRO A 98 -17.27 16.71 6.38
C PRO A 98 -17.52 15.36 7.07
N GLU A 99 -18.45 15.32 8.05
CA GLU A 99 -18.83 14.11 8.77
C GLU A 99 -19.50 13.09 7.84
N GLN A 100 -20.38 13.54 6.96
CA GLN A 100 -21.02 12.69 5.96
C GLN A 100 -20.03 12.17 4.93
N ALA A 101 -19.06 12.98 4.52
CA ALA A 101 -18.00 12.58 3.61
C ALA A 101 -17.06 11.56 4.26
N ARG A 102 -16.71 11.76 5.56
CA ARG A 102 -15.93 10.80 6.34
C ARG A 102 -16.67 9.48 6.48
N ALA A 103 -17.92 9.49 6.90
CA ALA A 103 -18.75 8.30 7.05
C ALA A 103 -18.86 7.50 5.73
N ALA A 104 -18.90 8.19 4.58
CA ALA A 104 -18.91 7.55 3.27
C ALA A 104 -17.60 6.81 2.96
N LEU A 105 -16.45 7.29 3.41
CA LEU A 105 -15.16 6.59 3.29
C LEU A 105 -15.07 5.43 4.27
N GLU A 106 -15.51 5.62 5.51
CA GLU A 106 -15.55 4.59 6.54
C GLU A 106 -16.42 3.40 6.12
N ALA A 107 -17.57 3.67 5.50
CA ALA A 107 -18.49 2.65 4.97
C ALA A 107 -17.90 1.81 3.82
N MET A 108 -16.80 2.23 3.21
CA MET A 108 -16.09 1.40 2.22
C MET A 108 -15.30 0.26 2.88
N SER A 109 -14.99 0.40 4.16
CA SER A 109 -14.36 -0.65 4.94
C SER A 109 -15.42 -1.56 5.57
N PRO A 110 -15.28 -2.90 5.51
CA PRO A 110 -16.16 -3.83 6.24
C PRO A 110 -16.19 -3.59 7.75
N GLN A 111 -15.14 -2.99 8.32
CA GLN A 111 -15.08 -2.61 9.73
C GLN A 111 -15.70 -1.22 10.02
N ASN A 112 -16.23 -0.52 9.02
CA ASN A 112 -16.84 0.82 9.12
C ASN A 112 -15.96 1.84 9.85
N ARG A 113 -14.66 1.86 9.54
CA ARG A 113 -13.70 2.80 10.12
C ARG A 113 -12.55 3.12 9.17
N LEU A 114 -11.86 4.21 9.43
CA LEU A 114 -10.51 4.45 8.91
C LEU A 114 -9.49 3.67 9.75
N TYR A 115 -8.43 3.20 9.10
CA TYR A 115 -7.33 2.50 9.78
C TYR A 115 -6.32 3.51 10.29
N GLN A 116 -5.64 3.19 11.40
CA GLN A 116 -4.60 4.05 11.94
C GLN A 116 -3.25 3.76 11.26
N PRO A 117 -2.40 4.79 11.05
CA PRO A 117 -1.05 4.60 10.53
C PRO A 117 -0.23 3.56 11.30
N ASP A 118 -0.46 3.44 12.60
CA ASP A 118 0.24 2.47 13.47
C ASP A 118 -0.09 1.01 13.11
N GLU A 119 -1.25 0.74 12.52
CA GLU A 119 -1.58 -0.60 12.03
C GLU A 119 -0.69 -0.98 10.84
N VAL A 120 -0.38 -0.02 9.97
CA VAL A 120 0.57 -0.19 8.85
C VAL A 120 2.00 -0.33 9.37
N THR A 121 2.39 0.50 10.34
CA THR A 121 3.71 0.45 10.98
C THR A 121 3.95 -0.91 11.65
N SER A 122 2.95 -1.43 12.36
CA SER A 122 3.02 -2.75 13.01
C SER A 122 3.24 -3.87 12.00
N ALA A 123 2.56 -3.84 10.87
CA ALA A 123 2.76 -4.81 9.78
C ALA A 123 4.16 -4.69 9.15
N ALA A 124 4.67 -3.46 8.97
CA ALA A 124 6.01 -3.22 8.45
C ALA A 124 7.08 -3.77 9.42
N LEU A 125 6.93 -3.52 10.71
CA LEU A 125 7.85 -4.04 11.74
C LEU A 125 7.82 -5.56 11.80
N TRP A 126 6.64 -6.17 11.71
CA TRP A 126 6.54 -7.63 11.62
C TRP A 126 7.26 -8.18 10.40
N LEU A 127 7.08 -7.59 9.21
CA LEU A 127 7.80 -8.01 8.00
C LEU A 127 9.32 -7.86 8.12
N CYS A 128 9.80 -6.97 8.99
CA CYS A 128 11.22 -6.81 9.30
C CYS A 128 11.75 -7.82 10.33
N SER A 129 10.89 -8.57 11.00
CA SER A 129 11.30 -9.55 12.01
C SER A 129 11.85 -10.84 11.37
N ASP A 130 12.60 -11.62 12.17
CA ASP A 130 13.12 -12.92 11.75
C ASP A 130 11.99 -13.90 11.44
N GLY A 131 10.87 -13.83 12.18
CA GLY A 131 9.69 -14.66 11.99
C GLY A 131 9.00 -14.48 10.64
N ALA A 132 9.26 -13.39 9.92
CA ALA A 132 8.74 -13.12 8.59
C ALA A 132 9.69 -13.53 7.45
N GLY A 133 10.79 -14.25 7.74
CA GLY A 133 11.77 -14.64 6.73
C GLY A 133 11.21 -15.46 5.57
N GLY A 134 10.15 -16.24 5.79
CA GLY A 134 9.45 -17.00 4.75
C GLY A 134 8.36 -16.20 4.02
N VAL A 135 8.08 -14.96 4.42
CA VAL A 135 7.06 -14.10 3.79
C VAL A 135 7.73 -13.32 2.66
N ASN A 136 7.45 -13.71 1.42
CA ASN A 136 8.08 -13.12 0.25
C ASN A 136 7.06 -13.04 -0.91
N GLY A 137 7.03 -11.93 -1.64
CA GLY A 137 6.11 -11.67 -2.75
C GLY A 137 4.67 -11.40 -2.34
N GLN A 138 4.40 -11.11 -1.06
CA GLN A 138 3.05 -11.03 -0.51
C GLN A 138 2.48 -9.61 -0.52
N ALA A 139 1.16 -9.54 -0.61
CA ALA A 139 0.35 -8.35 -0.36
C ALA A 139 -0.27 -8.48 1.04
N ILE A 140 0.22 -7.71 2.00
CA ILE A 140 -0.34 -7.69 3.35
C ILE A 140 -1.40 -6.59 3.41
N THR A 141 -2.66 -6.98 3.49
CA THR A 141 -3.78 -6.03 3.52
C THR A 141 -4.07 -5.55 4.94
N ILE A 142 -4.28 -4.24 5.08
CA ILE A 142 -4.80 -3.60 6.29
C ILE A 142 -6.10 -2.92 5.88
N SER A 143 -7.14 -3.72 5.70
CA SER A 143 -8.38 -3.28 5.04
C SER A 143 -9.66 -3.86 5.65
N GLY A 144 -9.55 -4.60 6.79
CA GLY A 144 -10.70 -5.18 7.48
C GLY A 144 -11.51 -6.17 6.64
N GLY A 145 -10.88 -6.81 5.64
CA GLY A 145 -11.53 -7.75 4.74
C GLY A 145 -12.09 -7.14 3.45
N GLU A 146 -11.74 -5.89 3.13
CA GLU A 146 -12.15 -5.23 1.89
C GLU A 146 -11.51 -5.86 0.65
N ALA A 147 -10.27 -6.35 0.78
CA ALA A 147 -9.49 -6.96 -0.29
C ALA A 147 -8.57 -8.05 0.26
#